data_0bbd33018b8b10abb957d557b417f4bb
#
_entry.id   0bbd33018b8b10abb957d557b417f4bb
#
_cell.length_a   1.000
_cell.length_b   1.000
_cell.length_c   1.000
_cell.angle_alpha   90.00
_cell.angle_beta   90.00
_cell.angle_gamma   90.00
#
_symmetry.space_group_name_H-M   'P 1'
#
loop_
_entity.id
_entity.type
_entity.pdbx_description
1 polymer ?
#
loop_
_entity_poly.entity_id
_entity_poly.type
_entity_poly.pdbx_seq_one_letter_code
_entity_poly.pdbx_strand_id
1 'polypeptide(L)'
;MLGLAVGVMLASKHSAVVGIGLLLLLLTADLLFTHQKPILPARANRARTLRLLGACGIVVVIALLVLWCTYRFRFDPLPWPVTPETSEWRAVHSTRFPVIAAALEGTVTLNERIHLLPEAYVRGLVHVAEQNGQETHIFGKIYPHGRWFYFPLALSVKSSVPLLVLLFLALFTTALFKNRRREMLFVLVPSLGFLAASMTSGLNIGVRHILPIYPFLILVAAAVGVRWARRNPVYLAGLVILLVFGAVDVVRLFPSYIAFGNEFWGGTNKTYRVLGDSNVDWGQNLKLIKGYIDRLGIHNCWLVTDNLSIAAATLPCRRMPGPSGADLAYDLIESGPRKSMAPFS
;
A
#
# COMPACT_ATOMS: atom_id res chain seq x y z
N MET A 1 0.69 11.85 22.40
CA MET A 1 1.11 11.84 20.99
C MET A 1 1.07 10.45 20.37
N LEU A 2 1.74 9.41 20.96
CA LEU A 2 1.76 8.04 20.37
C LEU A 2 0.36 7.46 20.20
N GLY A 3 -0.52 7.53 21.22
CA GLY A 3 -1.89 7.02 21.12
C GLY A 3 -2.70 7.69 20.02
N LEU A 4 -2.53 9.00 19.83
CA LEU A 4 -3.15 9.73 18.72
C LEU A 4 -2.66 9.21 17.37
N ALA A 5 -1.35 9.05 17.20
CA ALA A 5 -0.76 8.54 15.97
C ALA A 5 -1.25 7.11 15.64
N VAL A 6 -1.29 6.21 16.63
CA VAL A 6 -1.81 4.84 16.48
C VAL A 6 -3.29 4.86 16.12
N GLY A 7 -4.10 5.69 16.77
CA GLY A 7 -5.53 5.81 16.48
C GLY A 7 -5.80 6.32 15.06
N VAL A 8 -5.09 7.36 14.62
CA VAL A 8 -5.18 7.88 13.24
C VAL A 8 -4.72 6.82 12.22
N MET A 9 -3.66 6.08 12.54
CA MET A 9 -3.17 5.00 11.68
C MET A 9 -4.23 3.89 11.51
N LEU A 10 -4.87 3.45 12.60
CA LEU A 10 -5.97 2.48 12.57
C LEU A 10 -7.17 2.99 11.76
N ALA A 11 -7.55 4.25 11.96
CA ALA A 11 -8.66 4.87 11.26
C ALA A 11 -8.41 5.08 9.76
N SER A 12 -7.14 5.19 9.34
CA SER A 12 -6.79 5.47 7.95
C SER A 12 -6.75 4.23 7.06
N LYS A 13 -6.33 3.08 7.58
CA LYS A 13 -6.18 1.86 6.79
C LYS A 13 -6.11 0.59 7.65
N HIS A 14 -6.80 -0.47 7.24
CA HIS A 14 -6.79 -1.76 7.95
C HIS A 14 -5.40 -2.41 8.03
N SER A 15 -4.51 -2.18 7.06
CA SER A 15 -3.11 -2.63 7.11
C SER A 15 -2.28 -2.01 8.26
N ALA A 16 -2.83 -1.02 8.97
CA ALA A 16 -2.26 -0.48 10.21
C ALA A 16 -1.99 -1.56 11.27
N VAL A 17 -2.81 -2.62 11.30
CA VAL A 17 -2.59 -3.77 12.21
C VAL A 17 -1.21 -4.38 12.02
N VAL A 18 -0.75 -4.53 10.78
CA VAL A 18 0.62 -5.00 10.46
C VAL A 18 1.66 -4.02 10.99
N GLY A 19 1.45 -2.71 10.77
CA GLY A 19 2.36 -1.67 11.27
C GLY A 19 2.46 -1.66 12.80
N ILE A 20 1.35 -1.84 13.49
CA ILE A 20 1.33 -1.95 14.97
C ILE A 20 2.09 -3.20 15.42
N GLY A 21 1.90 -4.35 14.79
CA GLY A 21 2.63 -5.57 15.08
C GLY A 21 4.15 -5.38 14.94
N LEU A 22 4.60 -4.73 13.86
CA LEU A 22 6.02 -4.40 13.65
C LEU A 22 6.55 -3.41 14.69
N LEU A 23 5.77 -2.41 15.08
CA LEU A 23 6.14 -1.46 16.13
C LEU A 23 6.30 -2.19 17.48
N LEU A 24 5.38 -3.08 17.84
CA LEU A 24 5.47 -3.88 19.05
C LEU A 24 6.70 -4.81 19.02
N LEU A 25 6.98 -5.43 17.88
CA LEU A 25 8.19 -6.24 17.69
C LEU A 25 9.46 -5.41 17.93
N LEU A 26 9.54 -4.21 17.37
CA LEU A 26 10.67 -3.30 17.56
C LEU A 26 10.82 -2.88 19.02
N LEU A 27 9.72 -2.50 19.67
CA LEU A 27 9.75 -2.08 21.07
C LEU A 27 10.18 -3.23 21.98
N THR A 28 9.69 -4.46 21.75
CA THR A 28 10.10 -5.63 22.53
C THR A 28 11.57 -5.98 22.29
N ALA A 29 12.03 -5.94 21.04
CA ALA A 29 13.42 -6.14 20.69
C ALA A 29 14.32 -5.08 21.36
N ASP A 30 13.95 -3.80 21.29
CA ASP A 30 14.70 -2.73 21.94
C ASP A 30 14.75 -2.90 23.46
N LEU A 31 13.66 -3.31 24.09
CA LEU A 31 13.62 -3.62 25.52
C LEU A 31 14.56 -4.79 25.87
N LEU A 32 14.55 -5.88 25.11
CA LEU A 32 15.37 -7.05 25.35
C LEU A 32 16.87 -6.76 25.16
N PHE A 33 17.24 -6.02 24.13
CA PHE A 33 18.65 -5.72 23.81
C PHE A 33 19.23 -4.56 24.63
N THR A 34 18.42 -3.65 25.11
CA THR A 34 18.88 -2.51 25.93
C THR A 34 19.03 -2.90 27.41
N HIS A 35 18.35 -3.96 27.85
CA HIS A 35 18.37 -4.43 29.23
C HIS A 35 19.61 -5.24 29.65
N GLN A 36 20.65 -5.32 28.84
CA GLN A 36 21.95 -5.94 29.27
C GLN A 36 22.76 -5.04 30.24
N LYS A 37 22.19 -3.97 30.77
CA LYS A 37 22.81 -3.15 31.84
C LYS A 37 22.24 -3.50 33.21
N PRO A 38 23.03 -3.29 34.31
CA PRO A 38 22.94 -4.01 35.55
C PRO A 38 21.56 -4.07 36.19
N ILE A 39 21.29 -5.22 36.80
CA ILE A 39 20.07 -5.57 37.53
C ILE A 39 19.72 -4.48 38.54
N LEU A 40 18.72 -3.66 38.25
CA LEU A 40 18.09 -2.74 39.19
C LEU A 40 17.42 -3.56 40.31
N PRO A 41 17.37 -3.08 41.55
CA PRO A 41 16.68 -3.77 42.62
C PRO A 41 15.20 -4.06 42.24
N ALA A 42 14.68 -5.20 42.66
CA ALA A 42 13.36 -5.73 42.25
C ALA A 42 12.20 -4.75 42.41
N ARG A 43 12.25 -3.86 43.41
CA ARG A 43 11.27 -2.78 43.62
C ARG A 43 11.30 -1.73 42.49
N ALA A 44 12.47 -1.35 42.00
CA ALA A 44 12.62 -0.38 40.92
C ALA A 44 12.12 -0.96 39.57
N ASN A 45 12.32 -2.27 39.35
CA ASN A 45 11.78 -2.97 38.20
C ASN A 45 10.24 -2.99 38.20
N ARG A 46 9.62 -3.32 39.34
CA ARG A 46 8.15 -3.35 39.46
C ARG A 46 7.52 -1.99 39.18
N ALA A 47 8.06 -0.91 39.74
CA ALA A 47 7.58 0.44 39.52
C ALA A 47 7.73 0.87 38.03
N ARG A 48 8.82 0.49 37.38
CA ARG A 48 9.06 0.72 35.95
C ARG A 48 8.05 -0.06 35.10
N THR A 49 7.84 -1.35 35.37
CA THR A 49 6.86 -2.16 34.64
C THR A 49 5.45 -1.58 34.76
N LEU A 50 5.02 -1.18 35.97
CA LEU A 50 3.70 -0.57 36.18
C LEU A 50 3.54 0.75 35.40
N ARG A 51 4.59 1.60 35.35
CA ARG A 51 4.58 2.83 34.55
C ARG A 51 4.47 2.53 33.04
N LEU A 52 5.19 1.52 32.54
CA LEU A 52 5.12 1.11 31.15
C LEU A 52 3.73 0.55 30.80
N LEU A 53 3.17 -0.33 31.65
CA LEU A 53 1.82 -0.84 31.48
C LEU A 53 0.78 0.28 31.49
N GLY A 54 0.89 1.22 32.42
CA GLY A 54 0.02 2.41 32.46
C GLY A 54 0.14 3.29 31.20
N ALA A 55 1.37 3.53 30.73
CA ALA A 55 1.60 4.26 29.48
C ALA A 55 1.02 3.53 28.25
N CYS A 56 1.19 2.21 28.18
CA CYS A 56 0.57 1.40 27.11
C CYS A 56 -0.97 1.45 27.18
N GLY A 57 -1.54 1.36 28.39
CA GLY A 57 -2.98 1.50 28.59
C GLY A 57 -3.52 2.87 28.11
N ILE A 58 -2.82 3.96 28.44
CA ILE A 58 -3.18 5.30 27.95
C ILE A 58 -3.10 5.37 26.42
N VAL A 59 -2.06 4.81 25.81
CA VAL A 59 -1.92 4.76 24.34
C VAL A 59 -3.09 4.03 23.71
N VAL A 60 -3.47 2.88 24.24
CA VAL A 60 -4.61 2.08 23.74
C VAL A 60 -5.92 2.85 23.88
N VAL A 61 -6.18 3.45 25.05
CA VAL A 61 -7.41 4.22 25.29
C VAL A 61 -7.51 5.41 24.33
N ILE A 62 -6.43 6.16 24.14
CA ILE A 62 -6.44 7.29 23.19
C ILE A 62 -6.62 6.79 21.75
N ALA A 63 -5.97 5.70 21.36
CA ALA A 63 -6.13 5.14 20.03
C ALA A 63 -7.57 4.67 19.75
N LEU A 64 -8.21 4.01 20.71
CA LEU A 64 -9.62 3.62 20.62
C LEU A 64 -10.55 4.84 20.57
N LEU A 65 -10.31 5.87 21.38
CA LEU A 65 -11.11 7.09 21.33
C LEU A 65 -11.01 7.76 19.95
N VAL A 66 -9.82 7.85 19.36
CA VAL A 66 -9.63 8.40 18.02
C VAL A 66 -10.39 7.56 17.00
N LEU A 67 -10.27 6.24 17.07
CA LEU A 67 -11.00 5.34 16.18
C LEU A 67 -12.51 5.54 16.31
N TRP A 68 -13.06 5.53 17.51
CA TRP A 68 -14.46 5.77 17.76
C TRP A 68 -14.94 7.14 17.28
N CYS A 69 -14.15 8.20 17.48
CA CYS A 69 -14.45 9.52 16.95
C CYS A 69 -14.61 9.53 15.43
N THR A 70 -13.74 8.82 14.69
CA THR A 70 -13.84 8.76 13.22
C THR A 70 -15.11 8.06 12.75
N TYR A 71 -15.62 7.10 13.51
CA TYR A 71 -16.89 6.42 13.27
C TYR A 71 -18.07 7.12 13.96
N ARG A 72 -17.88 8.35 14.49
CA ARG A 72 -18.93 9.16 15.15
C ARG A 72 -19.61 8.43 16.29
N PHE A 73 -18.90 7.58 17.00
CA PHE A 73 -19.42 6.73 18.09
C PHE A 73 -20.62 5.86 17.68
N ARG A 74 -20.72 5.49 16.41
CA ARG A 74 -21.78 4.57 15.93
C ARG A 74 -21.25 3.15 15.97
N PHE A 75 -22.01 2.26 16.59
CA PHE A 75 -21.73 0.82 16.59
C PHE A 75 -22.35 0.15 15.37
N ASP A 76 -23.64 0.39 15.11
CA ASP A 76 -24.34 -0.19 13.98
C ASP A 76 -23.87 0.46 12.66
N PRO A 77 -23.45 -0.35 11.68
CA PRO A 77 -23.22 0.14 10.34
C PRO A 77 -24.54 0.56 9.70
N LEU A 78 -24.48 1.48 8.76
CA LEU A 78 -25.61 1.72 7.86
C LEU A 78 -26.06 0.38 7.25
N PRO A 79 -27.37 0.14 7.08
CA PRO A 79 -27.88 -1.12 6.55
C PRO A 79 -27.22 -1.41 5.20
N TRP A 80 -26.34 -2.39 5.19
CA TRP A 80 -25.69 -2.89 4.00
C TRP A 80 -26.48 -4.10 3.51
N PRO A 81 -26.73 -4.25 2.19
CA PRO A 81 -27.61 -5.31 1.68
C PRO A 81 -27.02 -6.73 1.79
N VAL A 82 -25.86 -6.91 2.40
CA VAL A 82 -25.21 -8.22 2.55
C VAL A 82 -25.56 -8.80 3.91
N THR A 83 -26.36 -9.87 3.90
CA THR A 83 -26.66 -10.66 5.09
C THR A 83 -25.40 -11.41 5.56
N PRO A 84 -25.09 -11.39 6.86
CA PRO A 84 -23.83 -11.92 7.42
C PRO A 84 -23.59 -13.42 7.21
N GLU A 85 -24.63 -14.20 6.91
CA GLU A 85 -24.62 -15.64 7.19
C GLU A 85 -23.88 -16.55 6.21
N THR A 86 -23.45 -16.10 5.02
CA THR A 86 -23.00 -17.07 4.02
C THR A 86 -21.71 -16.77 3.26
N SER A 87 -21.36 -15.53 2.99
CA SER A 87 -20.17 -15.21 2.17
C SER A 87 -18.95 -14.84 3.02
N GLU A 88 -19.15 -14.05 4.05
CA GLU A 88 -18.07 -13.50 4.86
C GLU A 88 -17.28 -14.59 5.61
N TRP A 89 -17.98 -15.56 6.22
CA TRP A 89 -17.34 -16.66 6.96
C TRP A 89 -16.59 -17.64 6.06
N ARG A 90 -17.10 -17.94 4.86
CA ARG A 90 -16.42 -18.80 3.90
C ARG A 90 -15.14 -18.17 3.38
N ALA A 91 -15.12 -16.86 3.19
CA ALA A 91 -13.96 -16.13 2.73
C ALA A 91 -12.85 -16.09 3.79
N VAL A 92 -13.20 -15.90 5.08
CA VAL A 92 -12.25 -15.99 6.19
C VAL A 92 -11.58 -17.37 6.23
N HIS A 93 -12.34 -18.44 6.01
CA HIS A 93 -11.82 -19.82 5.97
C HIS A 93 -11.01 -20.14 4.71
N SER A 94 -11.16 -19.34 3.63
CA SER A 94 -10.35 -19.47 2.41
C SER A 94 -8.99 -18.77 2.50
N THR A 95 -8.69 -18.09 3.59
CA THR A 95 -7.39 -17.45 3.77
C THR A 95 -6.28 -18.49 3.80
N ARG A 96 -5.19 -18.19 3.09
CA ARG A 96 -3.99 -19.05 3.00
C ARG A 96 -3.34 -19.32 4.35
N PHE A 97 -3.71 -18.57 5.39
CA PHE A 97 -3.15 -18.65 6.74
C PHE A 97 -4.26 -18.88 7.78
N PRO A 98 -4.45 -20.11 8.26
CA PRO A 98 -5.50 -20.45 9.21
C PRO A 98 -5.40 -19.68 10.54
N VAL A 99 -4.20 -19.28 10.94
CA VAL A 99 -4.00 -18.45 12.15
C VAL A 99 -4.60 -17.06 11.99
N ILE A 100 -4.50 -16.45 10.80
CA ILE A 100 -5.11 -15.13 10.54
C ILE A 100 -6.62 -15.26 10.50
N ALA A 101 -7.15 -16.32 9.89
CA ALA A 101 -8.58 -16.62 9.89
C ALA A 101 -9.13 -16.74 11.31
N ALA A 102 -8.51 -17.58 12.14
CA ALA A 102 -8.92 -17.78 13.54
C ALA A 102 -8.81 -16.48 14.37
N ALA A 103 -7.80 -15.65 14.13
CA ALA A 103 -7.66 -14.36 14.81
C ALA A 103 -8.76 -13.36 14.40
N LEU A 104 -9.13 -13.30 13.12
CA LEU A 104 -10.24 -12.48 12.64
C LEU A 104 -11.58 -12.96 13.22
N GLU A 105 -11.83 -14.26 13.18
CA GLU A 105 -13.03 -14.88 13.74
C GLU A 105 -13.16 -14.57 15.24
N GLY A 106 -12.08 -14.76 16.01
CA GLY A 106 -12.02 -14.40 17.42
C GLY A 106 -12.27 -12.90 17.66
N THR A 107 -11.74 -12.04 16.79
CA THR A 107 -11.94 -10.58 16.87
C THR A 107 -13.41 -10.22 16.63
N VAL A 108 -14.07 -10.79 15.63
CA VAL A 108 -15.48 -10.56 15.33
C VAL A 108 -16.35 -11.02 16.51
N THR A 109 -16.19 -12.28 16.94
CA THR A 109 -16.98 -12.87 18.05
C THR A 109 -16.79 -12.10 19.37
N LEU A 110 -15.56 -11.67 19.66
CA LEU A 110 -15.29 -10.87 20.85
C LEU A 110 -15.95 -9.49 20.73
N ASN A 111 -15.85 -8.85 19.56
CA ASN A 111 -16.41 -7.53 19.35
C ASN A 111 -17.95 -7.52 19.43
N GLU A 112 -18.61 -8.57 18.98
CA GLU A 112 -20.07 -8.73 19.13
C GLU A 112 -20.50 -8.77 20.60
N ARG A 113 -19.62 -9.28 21.50
CA ARG A 113 -19.92 -9.39 22.94
C ARG A 113 -19.63 -8.10 23.71
N ILE A 114 -18.48 -7.46 23.44
CA ILE A 114 -17.99 -6.35 24.28
C ILE A 114 -18.01 -4.98 23.59
N HIS A 115 -18.34 -4.91 22.30
CA HIS A 115 -18.43 -3.68 21.51
C HIS A 115 -17.16 -2.79 21.61
N LEU A 116 -15.98 -3.41 21.62
CA LEU A 116 -14.71 -2.72 21.80
C LEU A 116 -14.34 -1.83 20.62
N LEU A 117 -14.66 -2.28 19.40
CA LEU A 117 -14.36 -1.59 18.14
C LEU A 117 -15.66 -1.23 17.42
N PRO A 118 -15.70 -0.15 16.62
CA PRO A 118 -16.82 0.12 15.72
C PRO A 118 -17.06 -1.08 14.80
N GLU A 119 -18.30 -1.54 14.68
CA GLU A 119 -18.61 -2.72 13.86
C GLU A 119 -18.22 -2.53 12.39
N ALA A 120 -18.43 -1.34 11.82
CA ALA A 120 -18.01 -1.02 10.47
C ALA A 120 -16.48 -1.16 10.26
N TYR A 121 -15.65 -0.92 11.30
CA TYR A 121 -14.22 -1.15 11.25
C TYR A 121 -13.89 -2.64 11.18
N VAL A 122 -14.55 -3.45 12.03
CA VAL A 122 -14.35 -4.91 12.05
C VAL A 122 -14.82 -5.56 10.75
N ARG A 123 -15.97 -5.15 10.22
CA ARG A 123 -16.46 -5.59 8.90
C ARG A 123 -15.47 -5.21 7.78
N GLY A 124 -14.88 -4.01 7.84
CA GLY A 124 -13.84 -3.62 6.90
C GLY A 124 -12.59 -4.50 6.96
N LEU A 125 -12.19 -4.98 8.16
CA LEU A 125 -11.09 -5.95 8.30
C LEU A 125 -11.44 -7.29 7.63
N VAL A 126 -12.65 -7.79 7.86
CA VAL A 126 -13.15 -9.02 7.22
C VAL A 126 -13.18 -8.86 5.71
N HIS A 127 -13.74 -7.76 5.21
CA HIS A 127 -13.81 -7.48 3.78
C HIS A 127 -12.44 -7.45 3.10
N VAL A 128 -11.40 -6.89 3.75
CA VAL A 128 -10.02 -6.93 3.22
C VAL A 128 -9.49 -8.37 3.16
N ALA A 129 -9.89 -9.22 4.11
CA ALA A 129 -9.50 -10.64 4.09
C ALA A 129 -10.23 -11.41 2.97
N GLU A 130 -11.48 -11.07 2.67
CA GLU A 130 -12.27 -11.64 1.56
C GLU A 130 -11.67 -11.32 0.19
N GLN A 131 -11.16 -10.10 0.03
CA GLN A 131 -10.51 -9.68 -1.21
C GLN A 131 -9.14 -10.36 -1.43
N ASN A 132 -8.67 -11.15 -0.47
CA ASN A 132 -7.41 -11.87 -0.58
C ASN A 132 -7.54 -13.03 -1.58
N GLY A 133 -6.91 -12.91 -2.74
CA GLY A 133 -6.98 -13.92 -3.81
C GLY A 133 -7.60 -13.40 -5.11
N GLN A 134 -7.74 -12.08 -5.25
CA GLN A 134 -8.12 -11.47 -6.52
C GLN A 134 -7.09 -11.74 -7.62
N GLU A 135 -7.56 -11.70 -8.85
CA GLU A 135 -6.71 -11.81 -10.03
C GLU A 135 -5.64 -10.71 -10.04
N THR A 136 -4.46 -11.07 -10.54
CA THR A 136 -3.30 -10.18 -10.58
C THR A 136 -2.78 -10.09 -12.00
N HIS A 137 -2.65 -8.87 -12.52
CA HIS A 137 -2.15 -8.58 -13.86
C HIS A 137 -0.67 -8.22 -13.82
N ILE A 138 0.18 -9.08 -14.39
CA ILE A 138 1.64 -8.89 -14.46
C ILE A 138 2.15 -9.28 -15.85
N PHE A 139 2.90 -8.42 -16.53
CA PHE A 139 3.48 -8.65 -17.85
C PHE A 139 2.45 -9.15 -18.89
N GLY A 140 1.26 -8.55 -18.89
CA GLY A 140 0.18 -8.93 -19.80
C GLY A 140 -0.46 -10.30 -19.50
N LYS A 141 -0.10 -10.94 -18.40
CA LYS A 141 -0.68 -12.23 -17.96
C LYS A 141 -1.56 -12.03 -16.75
N ILE A 142 -2.67 -12.76 -16.74
CA ILE A 142 -3.59 -12.81 -15.60
C ILE A 142 -3.21 -14.02 -14.75
N TYR A 143 -3.00 -13.77 -13.47
CA TYR A 143 -2.77 -14.81 -12.47
C TYR A 143 -4.01 -14.90 -11.59
N PRO A 144 -4.62 -16.07 -11.41
CA PRO A 144 -5.85 -16.22 -10.63
C PRO A 144 -5.68 -15.91 -9.13
N HIS A 145 -4.43 -15.87 -8.67
CA HIS A 145 -4.08 -15.57 -7.29
C HIS A 145 -2.85 -14.67 -7.24
N GLY A 146 -2.73 -13.90 -6.17
CA GLY A 146 -1.59 -13.02 -5.94
C GLY A 146 -0.24 -13.73 -6.01
N ARG A 147 0.80 -12.98 -6.39
CA ARG A 147 2.19 -13.45 -6.54
C ARG A 147 3.10 -12.74 -5.55
N TRP A 148 3.96 -13.48 -4.87
CA TRP A 148 4.85 -12.94 -3.86
C TRP A 148 5.78 -11.83 -4.40
N PHE A 149 6.20 -11.92 -5.66
CA PHE A 149 7.09 -10.95 -6.30
C PHE A 149 6.39 -9.69 -6.81
N TYR A 150 5.05 -9.61 -6.74
CA TYR A 150 4.29 -8.47 -7.24
C TYR A 150 4.72 -7.14 -6.59
N PHE A 151 4.82 -7.09 -5.27
CA PHE A 151 5.16 -5.84 -4.59
C PHE A 151 6.61 -5.40 -4.81
N PRO A 152 7.64 -6.28 -4.80
CA PRO A 152 8.98 -5.93 -5.28
C PRO A 152 8.99 -5.39 -6.70
N LEU A 153 8.26 -6.01 -7.63
CA LEU A 153 8.12 -5.52 -9.00
C LEU A 153 7.41 -4.16 -9.03
N ALA A 154 6.26 -4.02 -8.36
CA ALA A 154 5.53 -2.76 -8.29
C ALA A 154 6.39 -1.64 -7.68
N LEU A 155 7.17 -1.92 -6.65
CA LEU A 155 8.14 -0.98 -6.09
C LEU A 155 9.17 -0.55 -7.13
N SER A 156 9.73 -1.50 -7.90
CA SER A 156 10.72 -1.20 -8.93
C SER A 156 10.17 -0.39 -10.11
N VAL A 157 8.91 -0.59 -10.47
CA VAL A 157 8.24 0.12 -11.59
C VAL A 157 7.76 1.51 -11.16
N LYS A 158 7.18 1.60 -9.97
CA LYS A 158 6.45 2.77 -9.48
C LYS A 158 7.27 3.72 -8.63
N SER A 159 8.53 3.40 -8.36
CA SER A 159 9.46 4.32 -7.68
C SER A 159 10.24 5.14 -8.69
N SER A 160 10.51 6.41 -8.36
CA SER A 160 11.32 7.28 -9.23
C SER A 160 12.75 6.76 -9.35
N VAL A 161 13.37 6.99 -10.51
CA VAL A 161 14.78 6.61 -10.77
C VAL A 161 15.73 7.15 -9.69
N PRO A 162 15.66 8.42 -9.26
CA PRO A 162 16.47 8.92 -8.16
C PRO A 162 16.38 8.10 -6.88
N LEU A 163 15.16 7.73 -6.48
CA LEU A 163 14.97 6.90 -5.28
C LEU A 163 15.63 5.53 -5.44
N LEU A 164 15.41 4.85 -6.57
CA LEU A 164 15.98 3.53 -6.83
C LEU A 164 17.52 3.57 -6.87
N VAL A 165 18.12 4.58 -7.51
CA VAL A 165 19.57 4.76 -7.57
C VAL A 165 20.13 4.96 -6.15
N LEU A 166 19.54 5.82 -5.34
CA LEU A 166 20.01 6.08 -3.98
C LEU A 166 19.82 4.85 -3.07
N LEU A 167 18.74 4.08 -3.22
CA LEU A 167 18.56 2.83 -2.51
C LEU A 167 19.56 1.76 -2.94
N PHE A 168 19.88 1.67 -4.23
CA PHE A 168 20.94 0.79 -4.73
C PHE A 168 22.30 1.17 -4.13
N LEU A 169 22.65 2.45 -4.12
CA LEU A 169 23.87 2.94 -3.48
C LEU A 169 23.88 2.67 -1.96
N ALA A 170 22.73 2.60 -1.31
CA ALA A 170 22.63 2.25 0.10
C ALA A 170 23.18 0.84 0.40
N LEU A 171 23.01 -0.12 -0.50
CA LEU A 171 23.53 -1.47 -0.36
C LEU A 171 25.06 -1.51 -0.20
N PHE A 172 25.76 -0.57 -0.85
CA PHE A 172 27.22 -0.46 -0.80
C PHE A 172 27.74 0.49 0.28
N THR A 173 26.83 1.20 0.96
CA THR A 173 27.22 2.19 1.97
C THR A 173 27.14 1.60 3.39
N THR A 174 27.78 0.43 3.61
CA THR A 174 27.78 -0.31 4.89
C THR A 174 28.26 0.53 6.08
N ALA A 175 29.10 1.54 5.85
CA ALA A 175 29.58 2.46 6.88
C ALA A 175 28.48 3.32 7.53
N LEU A 176 27.32 3.47 6.89
CA LEU A 176 26.15 4.14 7.49
C LEU A 176 25.60 3.34 8.68
N PHE A 177 25.74 2.03 8.64
CA PHE A 177 25.11 1.11 9.58
C PHE A 177 25.99 0.82 10.80
N LYS A 178 27.32 1.04 10.72
CA LYS A 178 28.27 0.60 11.73
C LYS A 178 28.06 1.26 13.10
N ASN A 179 27.79 2.58 13.10
CA ASN A 179 27.65 3.37 14.35
C ASN A 179 26.21 3.76 14.69
N ARG A 180 25.22 3.40 13.85
CA ARG A 180 23.79 3.74 13.98
C ARG A 180 22.89 2.54 13.78
N ARG A 181 23.30 1.38 14.30
CA ARG A 181 22.56 0.12 14.12
C ARG A 181 21.13 0.20 14.65
N ARG A 182 20.95 0.85 15.81
CA ARG A 182 19.65 0.99 16.44
C ARG A 182 18.70 1.83 15.58
N GLU A 183 19.13 3.01 15.16
CA GLU A 183 18.33 3.90 14.31
C GLU A 183 17.97 3.23 12.99
N MET A 184 18.91 2.49 12.42
CA MET A 184 18.67 1.75 11.17
C MET A 184 17.68 0.60 11.34
N LEU A 185 17.66 -0.08 12.48
CA LEU A 185 16.64 -1.10 12.78
C LEU A 185 15.24 -0.48 12.79
N PHE A 186 15.07 0.71 13.40
CA PHE A 186 13.79 1.41 13.41
C PHE A 186 13.33 1.90 12.03
N VAL A 187 14.22 1.99 11.06
CA VAL A 187 13.90 2.34 9.67
C VAL A 187 13.69 1.10 8.81
N LEU A 188 14.59 0.11 8.91
CA LEU A 188 14.58 -1.07 8.03
C LEU A 188 13.52 -2.10 8.44
N VAL A 189 13.34 -2.36 9.75
CA VAL A 189 12.38 -3.38 10.20
C VAL A 189 10.95 -3.03 9.81
N PRO A 190 10.44 -1.79 10.00
CA PRO A 190 9.10 -1.46 9.53
C PRO A 190 8.96 -1.55 8.02
N SER A 191 9.94 -1.06 7.25
CA SER A 191 9.85 -1.06 5.79
C SER A 191 9.95 -2.46 5.20
N LEU A 192 10.94 -3.24 5.59
CA LEU A 192 11.15 -4.60 5.08
C LEU A 192 10.12 -5.58 5.63
N GLY A 193 9.76 -5.45 6.91
CA GLY A 193 8.73 -6.27 7.53
C GLY A 193 7.34 -6.03 6.91
N PHE A 194 6.99 -4.77 6.64
CA PHE A 194 5.74 -4.45 5.96
C PHE A 194 5.74 -4.96 4.51
N LEU A 195 6.85 -4.80 3.79
CA LEU A 195 7.00 -5.35 2.44
C LEU A 195 6.87 -6.87 2.46
N ALA A 196 7.57 -7.57 3.36
CA ALA A 196 7.49 -9.01 3.51
C ALA A 196 6.05 -9.49 3.82
N ALA A 197 5.35 -8.81 4.74
CA ALA A 197 3.94 -9.08 5.02
C ALA A 197 3.05 -8.86 3.79
N SER A 198 3.30 -7.80 3.01
CA SER A 198 2.57 -7.55 1.76
C SER A 198 2.83 -8.64 0.71
N MET A 199 4.05 -9.17 0.63
CA MET A 199 4.40 -10.27 -0.30
C MET A 199 3.67 -11.58 0.02
N THR A 200 3.18 -11.77 1.24
CA THR A 200 2.35 -12.93 1.61
C THR A 200 0.87 -12.71 1.30
N SER A 201 0.45 -11.47 1.06
CA SER A 201 -0.93 -11.15 0.70
C SER A 201 -1.24 -11.57 -0.73
N GLY A 202 -2.44 -12.12 -0.95
CA GLY A 202 -2.99 -12.36 -2.28
C GLY A 202 -3.65 -11.15 -2.93
N LEU A 203 -3.70 -10.00 -2.23
CA LEU A 203 -4.32 -8.77 -2.72
C LEU A 203 -3.29 -7.91 -3.49
N ASN A 204 -3.06 -8.24 -4.75
CA ASN A 204 -2.03 -7.66 -5.61
C ASN A 204 -2.62 -6.68 -6.64
N ILE A 205 -3.27 -5.64 -6.17
CA ILE A 205 -4.04 -4.70 -7.01
C ILE A 205 -3.40 -3.29 -7.10
N GLY A 206 -2.23 -3.05 -6.53
CA GLY A 206 -1.55 -1.76 -6.70
C GLY A 206 -0.46 -1.46 -5.70
N VAL A 207 0.49 -0.60 -6.10
CA VAL A 207 1.59 -0.10 -5.26
C VAL A 207 1.09 0.62 -4.00
N ARG A 208 -0.15 1.13 -4.03
CA ARG A 208 -0.79 1.81 -2.89
C ARG A 208 -0.81 0.99 -1.60
N HIS A 209 -0.73 -0.34 -1.73
CA HIS A 209 -0.72 -1.23 -0.56
C HIS A 209 0.61 -1.18 0.21
N ILE A 210 1.69 -0.82 -0.45
CA ILE A 210 3.03 -0.65 0.16
C ILE A 210 3.46 0.81 0.34
N LEU A 211 2.59 1.78 0.14
CA LEU A 211 2.91 3.20 0.39
C LEU A 211 3.48 3.48 1.79
N PRO A 212 3.07 2.78 2.87
CA PRO A 212 3.65 2.99 4.19
C PRO A 212 5.17 2.78 4.29
N ILE A 213 5.79 2.04 3.35
CA ILE A 213 7.24 1.83 3.36
C ILE A 213 8.03 3.02 2.78
N TYR A 214 7.43 3.83 1.91
CA TYR A 214 8.13 4.90 1.19
C TYR A 214 8.80 5.95 2.10
N PRO A 215 8.18 6.44 3.20
CA PRO A 215 8.86 7.36 4.11
C PRO A 215 10.19 6.80 4.63
N PHE A 216 10.23 5.51 4.97
CA PHE A 216 11.44 4.85 5.44
C PHE A 216 12.48 4.71 4.33
N LEU A 217 12.07 4.34 3.11
CA LEU A 217 12.97 4.25 1.95
C LEU A 217 13.56 5.62 1.60
N ILE A 218 12.75 6.69 1.68
CA ILE A 218 13.21 8.07 1.45
C ILE A 218 14.23 8.48 2.51
N LEU A 219 14.03 8.12 3.79
CA LEU A 219 15.01 8.38 4.85
C LEU A 219 16.35 7.70 4.57
N VAL A 220 16.34 6.44 4.12
CA VAL A 220 17.55 5.71 3.74
C VAL A 220 18.23 6.41 2.54
N ALA A 221 17.48 6.73 1.49
CA ALA A 221 17.98 7.41 0.30
C ALA A 221 18.58 8.78 0.64
N ALA A 222 17.90 9.56 1.49
CA ALA A 222 18.39 10.86 1.94
C ALA A 222 19.69 10.75 2.75
N ALA A 223 19.78 9.77 3.66
CA ALA A 223 20.99 9.53 4.45
C ALA A 223 22.21 9.21 3.55
N VAL A 224 21.99 8.40 2.51
CA VAL A 224 23.01 8.06 1.51
C VAL A 224 23.39 9.29 0.69
N GLY A 225 22.39 9.99 0.13
CA GLY A 225 22.62 11.17 -0.71
C GLY A 225 23.42 12.25 0.02
N VAL A 226 23.03 12.59 1.27
CA VAL A 226 23.76 13.58 2.09
C VAL A 226 25.18 13.12 2.40
N ARG A 227 25.38 11.85 2.72
CA ARG A 227 26.72 11.33 3.02
C ARG A 227 27.66 11.41 1.83
N TRP A 228 27.16 11.08 0.63
CA TRP A 228 27.97 11.13 -0.59
C TRP A 228 28.22 12.58 -1.01
N ALA A 229 27.21 13.43 -0.98
CA ALA A 229 27.33 14.85 -1.30
C ALA A 229 28.39 15.57 -0.44
N ARG A 230 28.52 15.21 0.84
CA ARG A 230 29.53 15.78 1.75
C ARG A 230 30.95 15.29 1.49
N ARG A 231 31.16 14.26 0.68
CA ARG A 231 32.49 13.73 0.40
C ARG A 231 33.23 14.47 -0.73
N ASN A 232 32.47 14.88 -1.75
CA ASN A 232 33.05 15.48 -2.94
C ASN A 232 31.99 16.31 -3.68
N PRO A 233 32.30 17.49 -4.19
CA PRO A 233 31.38 18.32 -4.98
C PRO A 233 30.83 17.61 -6.23
N VAL A 234 31.59 16.67 -6.83
CA VAL A 234 31.07 15.85 -7.95
C VAL A 234 29.86 15.00 -7.54
N TYR A 235 29.91 14.42 -6.34
CA TYR A 235 28.74 13.65 -5.82
C TYR A 235 27.56 14.55 -5.48
N LEU A 236 27.83 15.78 -4.98
CA LEU A 236 26.81 16.77 -4.79
C LEU A 236 26.13 17.16 -6.11
N ALA A 237 26.91 17.43 -7.13
CA ALA A 237 26.40 17.73 -8.48
C ALA A 237 25.56 16.57 -9.03
N GLY A 238 26.02 15.33 -8.89
CA GLY A 238 25.26 14.14 -9.26
C GLY A 238 23.94 14.00 -8.51
N LEU A 239 23.94 14.29 -7.21
CA LEU A 239 22.69 14.29 -6.42
C LEU A 239 21.73 15.37 -6.89
N VAL A 240 22.20 16.57 -7.17
CA VAL A 240 21.38 17.67 -7.68
C VAL A 240 20.77 17.29 -9.04
N ILE A 241 21.55 16.73 -9.95
CA ILE A 241 21.08 16.25 -11.26
C ILE A 241 19.97 15.19 -11.08
N LEU A 242 20.16 14.21 -10.18
CA LEU A 242 19.14 13.20 -9.89
C LEU A 242 17.84 13.82 -9.34
N LEU A 243 17.96 14.80 -8.44
CA LEU A 243 16.78 15.47 -7.87
C LEU A 243 16.06 16.33 -8.91
N VAL A 244 16.80 17.05 -9.76
CA VAL A 244 16.23 17.82 -10.88
C VAL A 244 15.52 16.87 -11.86
N PHE A 245 16.12 15.75 -12.20
CA PHE A 245 15.50 14.73 -13.05
C PHE A 245 14.17 14.27 -12.46
N GLY A 246 14.13 13.89 -11.17
CA GLY A 246 12.89 13.48 -10.52
C GLY A 246 11.84 14.61 -10.43
N ALA A 247 12.25 15.88 -10.25
CA ALA A 247 11.34 17.01 -10.26
C ALA A 247 10.74 17.24 -11.66
N VAL A 248 11.53 17.10 -12.71
CA VAL A 248 11.07 17.19 -14.11
C VAL A 248 10.04 16.11 -14.40
N ASP A 249 10.25 14.87 -13.92
CA ASP A 249 9.25 13.80 -14.07
C ASP A 249 7.93 14.13 -13.41
N VAL A 250 7.97 14.65 -12.19
CA VAL A 250 6.74 15.07 -11.48
C VAL A 250 5.98 16.12 -12.27
N VAL A 251 6.67 17.13 -12.83
CA VAL A 251 6.02 18.21 -13.63
C VAL A 251 5.43 17.65 -14.92
N ARG A 252 6.17 16.79 -15.62
CA ARG A 252 5.72 16.20 -16.90
C ARG A 252 4.50 15.29 -16.74
N LEU A 253 4.37 14.65 -15.59
CA LEU A 253 3.29 13.70 -15.34
C LEU A 253 1.99 14.33 -14.89
N PHE A 254 2.01 15.61 -14.57
CA PHE A 254 0.77 16.31 -14.19
C PHE A 254 -0.27 16.26 -15.31
N PRO A 255 -1.53 15.89 -15.02
CA PRO A 255 -2.11 15.44 -13.75
C PRO A 255 -2.15 13.91 -13.56
N SER A 256 -1.52 13.11 -14.44
CA SER A 256 -1.71 11.65 -14.57
C SER A 256 -0.78 10.81 -13.67
N TYR A 257 -0.60 11.20 -12.41
CA TYR A 257 0.36 10.56 -11.49
C TYR A 257 0.09 9.07 -11.21
N ILE A 258 -1.17 8.62 -11.28
CA ILE A 258 -1.53 7.22 -11.03
C ILE A 258 -0.89 6.31 -12.07
N ALA A 259 -0.82 6.72 -13.32
CA ALA A 259 -0.23 5.94 -14.41
C ALA A 259 1.31 5.92 -14.41
N PHE A 260 1.98 6.65 -13.48
CA PHE A 260 3.44 6.72 -13.42
C PHE A 260 4.10 5.35 -13.54
N GLY A 261 5.12 5.27 -14.36
CA GLY A 261 6.13 4.22 -14.40
C GLY A 261 7.46 4.84 -14.77
N ASN A 262 8.52 4.39 -14.13
CA ASN A 262 9.85 4.98 -14.37
C ASN A 262 10.46 4.53 -15.70
N GLU A 263 11.54 5.20 -16.11
CA GLU A 263 12.19 5.04 -17.40
C GLU A 263 12.86 3.68 -17.56
N PHE A 264 13.30 3.03 -16.48
CA PHE A 264 13.86 1.68 -16.52
C PHE A 264 12.89 0.65 -17.08
N TRP A 265 11.59 0.89 -16.87
CA TRP A 265 10.50 0.05 -17.38
C TRP A 265 9.81 0.63 -18.62
N GLY A 266 10.43 1.66 -19.24
CA GLY A 266 9.96 2.28 -20.47
C GLY A 266 9.00 3.43 -20.28
N GLY A 267 8.92 3.99 -19.05
CA GLY A 267 8.14 5.17 -18.73
C GLY A 267 6.63 4.90 -18.59
N THR A 268 5.91 5.96 -18.28
CA THR A 268 4.46 5.94 -18.02
C THR A 268 3.65 5.29 -19.13
N ASN A 269 4.01 5.52 -20.39
CA ASN A 269 3.31 4.98 -21.56
C ASN A 269 3.44 3.47 -21.73
N LYS A 270 4.30 2.81 -20.98
CA LYS A 270 4.50 1.35 -21.02
C LYS A 270 4.18 0.64 -19.71
N THR A 271 3.76 1.38 -18.68
CA THR A 271 3.43 0.81 -17.36
C THR A 271 2.38 -0.30 -17.47
N TYR A 272 1.36 -0.13 -18.31
CA TYR A 272 0.28 -1.11 -18.54
C TYR A 272 0.78 -2.48 -19.05
N ARG A 273 1.97 -2.53 -19.68
CA ARG A 273 2.57 -3.79 -20.15
C ARG A 273 3.17 -4.61 -19.00
N VAL A 274 3.46 -3.96 -17.89
CA VAL A 274 4.12 -4.59 -16.74
C VAL A 274 3.15 -4.81 -15.60
N LEU A 275 2.34 -3.80 -15.29
CA LEU A 275 1.38 -3.78 -14.19
C LEU A 275 0.03 -3.29 -14.71
N GLY A 276 -1.03 -3.98 -14.32
CA GLY A 276 -2.42 -3.58 -14.58
C GLY A 276 -3.09 -2.95 -13.37
N ASP A 277 -4.42 -2.88 -13.43
CA ASP A 277 -5.32 -2.42 -12.36
C ASP A 277 -4.99 -0.99 -11.89
N SER A 278 -5.17 -0.72 -10.63
CA SER A 278 -4.99 0.59 -10.00
C SER A 278 -3.56 1.16 -10.05
N ASN A 279 -2.62 0.46 -10.68
CA ASN A 279 -1.31 1.03 -11.02
C ASN A 279 -1.35 1.91 -12.27
N VAL A 280 -2.36 1.77 -13.12
CA VAL A 280 -2.47 2.47 -14.40
C VAL A 280 -3.70 3.35 -14.44
N ASP A 281 -4.87 2.79 -14.14
CA ASP A 281 -6.12 3.51 -14.15
C ASP A 281 -7.01 3.11 -12.96
N TRP A 282 -7.61 4.13 -12.34
CA TRP A 282 -8.58 4.00 -11.25
C TRP A 282 -9.84 4.80 -11.57
N GLY A 283 -10.14 4.98 -12.85
CA GLY A 283 -11.25 5.79 -13.33
C GLY A 283 -10.94 7.30 -13.44
N GLN A 284 -9.69 7.73 -13.15
CA GLN A 284 -9.30 9.15 -13.22
C GLN A 284 -9.34 9.71 -14.65
N ASN A 285 -9.23 8.84 -15.66
CA ASN A 285 -9.17 9.26 -17.07
C ASN A 285 -10.55 9.39 -17.74
N LEU A 286 -11.66 9.05 -17.06
CA LEU A 286 -13.00 9.07 -17.65
C LEU A 286 -13.40 10.43 -18.24
N LYS A 287 -13.02 11.53 -17.55
CA LYS A 287 -13.30 12.89 -18.06
C LYS A 287 -12.51 13.21 -19.35
N LEU A 288 -11.25 12.74 -19.41
CA LEU A 288 -10.40 12.91 -20.60
C LEU A 288 -10.94 12.09 -21.78
N ILE A 289 -11.33 10.84 -21.52
CA ILE A 289 -11.96 9.95 -22.49
C ILE A 289 -13.24 10.58 -23.03
N LYS A 290 -14.09 11.09 -22.13
CA LYS A 290 -15.32 11.81 -22.56
C LYS A 290 -15.00 12.99 -23.48
N GLY A 291 -14.08 13.85 -23.07
CA GLY A 291 -13.70 15.01 -23.91
C GLY A 291 -13.10 14.60 -25.25
N TYR A 292 -12.42 13.44 -25.33
CA TYR A 292 -11.91 12.89 -26.58
C TYR A 292 -13.04 12.36 -27.48
N ILE A 293 -13.98 11.59 -26.92
CA ILE A 293 -15.17 11.06 -27.61
C ILE A 293 -16.02 12.20 -28.15
N ASP A 294 -16.30 13.21 -27.32
CA ASP A 294 -17.10 14.39 -27.72
C ASP A 294 -16.41 15.17 -28.85
N ARG A 295 -15.09 15.35 -28.80
CA ARG A 295 -14.31 16.09 -29.80
C ARG A 295 -14.27 15.38 -31.15
N LEU A 296 -14.23 14.07 -31.17
CA LEU A 296 -14.20 13.25 -32.37
C LEU A 296 -15.60 12.89 -32.90
N GLY A 297 -16.66 13.26 -32.19
CA GLY A 297 -18.04 12.92 -32.56
C GLY A 297 -18.32 11.43 -32.54
N ILE A 298 -17.72 10.70 -31.62
CA ILE A 298 -17.88 9.23 -31.51
C ILE A 298 -19.20 8.96 -30.80
N HIS A 299 -20.19 8.44 -31.51
CA HIS A 299 -21.50 8.10 -30.96
C HIS A 299 -21.71 6.62 -30.73
N ASN A 300 -20.83 5.75 -31.25
CA ASN A 300 -20.91 4.31 -31.11
C ASN A 300 -19.54 3.75 -30.73
N CYS A 301 -19.41 3.34 -29.50
CA CYS A 301 -18.18 2.80 -28.93
C CYS A 301 -18.48 1.65 -27.95
N TRP A 302 -17.50 0.79 -27.77
CA TRP A 302 -17.54 -0.24 -26.76
C TRP A 302 -16.68 0.16 -25.57
N LEU A 303 -17.17 -0.09 -24.36
CA LEU A 303 -16.49 0.24 -23.12
C LEU A 303 -16.04 -1.03 -22.43
N VAL A 304 -14.74 -1.08 -22.16
CA VAL A 304 -14.09 -2.12 -21.34
C VAL A 304 -13.42 -1.38 -20.16
N THR A 305 -13.95 -1.55 -18.95
CA THR A 305 -13.39 -0.94 -17.73
C THR A 305 -13.92 -1.65 -16.50
N ASP A 306 -13.10 -1.69 -15.45
CA ASP A 306 -13.49 -2.25 -14.15
C ASP A 306 -14.51 -1.37 -13.40
N ASN A 307 -14.53 -0.06 -13.68
CA ASN A 307 -15.48 0.92 -13.11
C ASN A 307 -16.72 1.15 -13.99
N LEU A 308 -17.39 0.08 -14.36
CA LEU A 308 -18.50 0.10 -15.33
C LEU A 308 -19.66 1.01 -14.96
N SER A 309 -20.04 1.13 -13.69
CA SER A 309 -21.20 1.92 -13.26
C SER A 309 -20.99 3.41 -13.50
N ILE A 310 -19.82 3.95 -13.15
CA ILE A 310 -19.48 5.37 -13.34
C ILE A 310 -19.23 5.66 -14.82
N ALA A 311 -18.54 4.76 -15.51
CA ALA A 311 -18.21 4.95 -16.91
C ALA A 311 -19.45 4.85 -17.82
N ALA A 312 -20.37 3.92 -17.56
CA ALA A 312 -21.64 3.81 -18.30
C ALA A 312 -22.54 5.03 -18.11
N ALA A 313 -22.50 5.67 -16.94
CA ALA A 313 -23.24 6.91 -16.69
C ALA A 313 -22.61 8.15 -17.36
N THR A 314 -21.32 8.09 -17.71
CA THR A 314 -20.55 9.25 -18.16
C THR A 314 -20.26 9.22 -19.67
N LEU A 315 -20.16 8.04 -20.28
CA LEU A 315 -19.73 7.85 -21.66
C LEU A 315 -20.86 7.31 -22.54
N PRO A 316 -20.98 7.74 -23.82
CA PRO A 316 -21.99 7.27 -24.76
C PRO A 316 -21.67 5.86 -25.33
N CYS A 317 -20.85 5.09 -24.63
CA CYS A 317 -20.39 3.78 -25.06
C CYS A 317 -21.25 2.65 -24.50
N ARG A 318 -21.41 1.57 -25.25
CA ARG A 318 -22.09 0.36 -24.81
C ARG A 318 -21.11 -0.55 -24.07
N ARG A 319 -21.61 -1.29 -23.08
CA ARG A 319 -20.83 -2.33 -22.43
C ARG A 319 -20.55 -3.46 -23.40
N MET A 320 -19.30 -3.89 -23.49
CA MET A 320 -18.94 -5.08 -24.27
C MET A 320 -19.51 -6.33 -23.60
N PRO A 321 -20.31 -7.16 -24.30
CA PRO A 321 -20.77 -8.43 -23.76
C PRO A 321 -19.59 -9.43 -23.74
N GLY A 322 -19.30 -10.02 -22.57
CA GLY A 322 -18.25 -11.05 -22.47
C GLY A 322 -17.91 -11.40 -21.01
N PRO A 323 -17.20 -12.49 -20.78
CA PRO A 323 -16.61 -12.79 -19.49
C PRO A 323 -15.62 -11.67 -19.15
N SER A 324 -15.43 -11.37 -17.91
CA SER A 324 -14.76 -10.19 -17.31
C SER A 324 -14.01 -9.29 -18.30
N GLY A 325 -14.35 -7.99 -18.36
CA GLY A 325 -13.84 -7.07 -19.39
C GLY A 325 -12.32 -6.95 -19.53
N ALA A 326 -11.54 -7.52 -18.59
CA ALA A 326 -10.10 -7.59 -18.61
C ALA A 326 -9.55 -8.53 -19.69
N ASP A 327 -10.16 -9.71 -19.89
CA ASP A 327 -9.69 -10.70 -20.87
C ASP A 327 -9.81 -10.17 -22.31
N LEU A 328 -10.91 -9.45 -22.59
CA LEU A 328 -11.18 -8.89 -23.92
C LEU A 328 -10.32 -7.66 -24.23
N ALA A 329 -9.92 -6.88 -23.23
CA ALA A 329 -9.05 -5.72 -23.43
C ALA A 329 -7.65 -6.15 -23.90
N TYR A 330 -7.13 -7.26 -23.39
CA TYR A 330 -5.85 -7.81 -23.83
C TYR A 330 -5.92 -8.39 -25.24
N ASP A 331 -6.96 -9.17 -25.56
CA ASP A 331 -7.14 -9.77 -26.89
C ASP A 331 -7.34 -8.71 -27.98
N LEU A 332 -8.03 -7.62 -27.68
CA LEU A 332 -8.21 -6.51 -28.64
C LEU A 332 -6.92 -5.69 -28.85
N ILE A 333 -6.05 -5.61 -27.85
CA ILE A 333 -4.74 -4.94 -27.97
C ILE A 333 -3.77 -5.82 -28.77
N GLU A 334 -3.83 -7.13 -28.63
CA GLU A 334 -2.97 -8.06 -29.39
C GLU A 334 -3.48 -8.36 -30.81
N SER A 335 -4.80 -8.43 -31.02
CA SER A 335 -5.41 -8.83 -32.31
C SER A 335 -5.83 -7.66 -33.20
N GLY A 336 -5.82 -6.44 -32.69
CA GLY A 336 -6.19 -5.24 -33.48
C GLY A 336 -5.18 -4.96 -34.60
N PRO A 337 -5.63 -4.51 -35.80
CA PRO A 337 -4.71 -4.07 -36.83
C PRO A 337 -3.83 -2.95 -36.26
N ARG A 338 -2.52 -3.07 -36.43
CA ARG A 338 -1.49 -2.10 -36.02
C ARG A 338 -1.65 -0.75 -36.72
N LYS A 339 -2.79 -0.11 -36.58
CA LYS A 339 -2.99 1.27 -37.01
C LYS A 339 -2.99 2.14 -35.77
N SER A 340 -1.77 2.62 -35.49
CA SER A 340 -1.47 3.88 -34.80
C SER A 340 -2.49 4.36 -33.77
N MET A 341 -2.44 3.81 -32.54
CA MET A 341 -2.65 4.71 -31.42
C MET A 341 -1.38 5.57 -31.31
N ALA A 342 -1.44 6.77 -31.88
CA ALA A 342 -0.46 7.78 -31.60
C ALA A 342 -0.40 7.98 -30.07
N PRO A 343 0.78 8.10 -29.47
CA PRO A 343 0.89 8.41 -28.06
C PRO A 343 0.19 9.74 -27.81
N PHE A 344 -0.63 9.79 -26.79
CA PHE A 344 -1.18 11.05 -26.30
C PHE A 344 0.01 11.92 -25.86
N SER A 345 0.38 12.89 -26.68
CA SER A 345 1.30 13.97 -26.35
C SER A 345 0.56 15.08 -25.59
#